data_72ad0b99c215c22ed5a5384f84f9ce3a
#
_entry.id   72ad0b99c215c22ed5a5384f84f9ce3a
#
_cell.length_a   1.000
_cell.length_b   1.000
_cell.length_c   1.000
_cell.angle_alpha   90.00
_cell.angle_beta   90.00
_cell.angle_gamma   90.00
#
_symmetry.space_group_name_H-M   'P 1'
#
loop_
_entity.id
_entity.type
_entity.pdbx_description
1 polymer ?
#
loop_
_entity_poly.entity_id
_entity_poly.type
_entity_poly.pdbx_seq_one_letter_code
_entity_poly.pdbx_strand_id
1 'polypeptide(L)'
;CHVGADKFVEQKDGEMEWAAEHVIGVAQGSSEDIMRDLRANFEGECTEVGMYLAMARVAHREGYPEVGLYYEKAAWEEAEHAAKFAELLGEVVTDSTKKNLELRIDAENGATAGKVDLAKRAKEANLDAIHDTVHEMARDEARHGKVFLGLYNRYFK
;
A
#
# COMPACT_ATOMS: atom_id res chain seq x y z
N CYS A 1 -22.51 3.50 2.37
CA CYS A 1 -23.06 3.47 3.74
C CYS A 1 -22.73 4.79 4.40
N HIS A 2 -23.75 5.55 4.78
CA HIS A 2 -23.57 6.77 5.56
C HIS A 2 -23.33 6.39 7.01
N VAL A 3 -22.12 6.62 7.50
CA VAL A 3 -21.90 6.68 8.94
C VAL A 3 -22.48 8.01 9.38
N GLY A 4 -23.66 7.97 9.97
CA GLY A 4 -24.31 9.19 10.48
C GLY A 4 -23.53 9.79 11.64
N ALA A 5 -23.65 11.10 11.81
CA ALA A 5 -23.09 11.85 12.94
C ALA A 5 -23.55 11.33 14.32
N ASP A 6 -24.59 10.54 14.34
CA ASP A 6 -25.17 9.87 15.51
C ASP A 6 -24.35 8.71 16.06
N LYS A 7 -23.26 8.31 15.38
CA LYS A 7 -22.33 7.28 15.86
C LYS A 7 -21.15 7.81 16.69
N PHE A 8 -21.08 9.12 16.90
CA PHE A 8 -20.15 9.67 17.87
C PHE A 8 -20.68 9.44 19.28
N VAL A 9 -19.92 8.77 20.10
CA VAL A 9 -20.24 8.59 21.52
C VAL A 9 -19.81 9.84 22.28
N GLU A 10 -20.63 10.29 23.26
CA GLU A 10 -20.27 11.41 24.10
C GLU A 10 -18.91 11.20 24.76
N GLN A 11 -18.08 12.23 24.68
CA GLN A 11 -16.77 12.27 25.27
C GLN A 11 -16.89 12.14 26.78
N LYS A 12 -16.40 11.04 27.34
CA LYS A 12 -16.23 10.87 28.78
C LYS A 12 -14.75 11.03 29.13
N ASP A 13 -14.46 11.81 30.14
CA ASP A 13 -13.11 11.99 30.73
C ASP A 13 -12.04 12.47 29.73
N GLY A 14 -12.42 13.22 28.68
CA GLY A 14 -11.52 13.78 27.68
C GLY A 14 -11.14 12.82 26.54
N GLU A 15 -11.63 11.59 26.55
CA GLU A 15 -11.42 10.63 25.47
C GLU A 15 -12.59 10.62 24.49
N MET A 16 -12.27 10.60 23.19
CA MET A 16 -13.27 10.41 22.14
C MET A 16 -13.33 8.96 21.73
N GLU A 17 -14.50 8.35 21.83
CA GLU A 17 -14.76 7.05 21.23
C GLU A 17 -15.35 7.24 19.83
N TRP A 18 -14.77 6.55 18.87
CA TRP A 18 -15.22 6.53 17.48
C TRP A 18 -15.92 5.21 17.18
N ALA A 19 -17.10 5.26 16.61
CA ALA A 19 -17.71 4.07 16.06
C ALA A 19 -16.96 3.71 14.76
N ALA A 20 -16.17 2.66 14.81
CA ALA A 20 -15.44 2.17 13.65
C ALA A 20 -16.32 1.23 12.81
N GLU A 21 -16.39 1.46 11.51
CA GLU A 21 -17.00 0.51 10.57
C GLU A 21 -16.11 -0.73 10.39
N HIS A 22 -14.80 -0.49 10.40
CA HIS A 22 -13.81 -1.53 10.22
C HIS A 22 -12.85 -1.57 11.40
N VAL A 23 -12.88 -2.68 12.11
CA VAL A 23 -11.84 -3.02 13.07
C VAL A 23 -10.76 -3.79 12.32
N ILE A 24 -9.49 -3.42 12.49
CA ILE A 24 -8.39 -4.14 11.84
C ILE A 24 -8.45 -5.62 12.20
N GLY A 25 -8.52 -6.48 11.17
CA GLY A 25 -8.61 -7.92 11.33
C GLY A 25 -10.01 -8.46 11.63
N VAL A 26 -11.06 -7.68 11.38
CA VAL A 26 -12.44 -8.10 11.66
C VAL A 26 -12.85 -9.38 10.92
N ALA A 27 -12.21 -9.68 9.78
CA ALA A 27 -12.45 -10.90 9.03
C ALA A 27 -11.75 -12.14 9.62
N GLN A 28 -10.82 -11.97 10.56
CA GLN A 28 -10.11 -13.09 11.17
C GLN A 28 -11.10 -14.02 11.89
N GLY A 29 -10.92 -15.32 11.70
CA GLY A 29 -11.87 -16.32 12.21
C GLY A 29 -13.00 -16.67 11.25
N SER A 30 -13.10 -16.03 10.09
CA SER A 30 -13.98 -16.44 8.99
C SER A 30 -13.52 -17.79 8.40
N SER A 31 -14.39 -18.43 7.61
CA SER A 31 -14.03 -19.68 6.94
C SER A 31 -12.84 -19.50 5.99
N GLU A 32 -12.09 -20.59 5.74
CA GLU A 32 -10.88 -20.53 4.90
C GLU A 32 -11.16 -20.07 3.46
N ASP A 33 -12.31 -20.42 2.90
CA ASP A 33 -12.71 -19.99 1.56
C ASP A 33 -12.92 -18.46 1.51
N ILE A 34 -13.57 -17.88 2.51
CA ILE A 34 -13.72 -16.42 2.61
C ILE A 34 -12.35 -15.74 2.78
N MET A 35 -11.51 -16.24 3.69
CA MET A 35 -10.19 -15.68 3.90
C MET A 35 -9.33 -15.74 2.63
N ARG A 36 -9.36 -16.86 1.93
CA ARG A 36 -8.68 -17.04 0.64
C ARG A 36 -9.16 -16.00 -0.39
N ASP A 37 -10.46 -15.84 -0.51
CA ASP A 37 -11.03 -14.91 -1.49
C ASP A 37 -10.75 -13.45 -1.14
N LEU A 38 -10.73 -13.07 0.14
CA LEU A 38 -10.31 -11.75 0.59
C LEU A 38 -8.84 -11.47 0.24
N ARG A 39 -7.94 -12.45 0.46
CA ARG A 39 -6.52 -12.30 0.09
C ARG A 39 -6.34 -12.16 -1.43
N ALA A 40 -7.06 -12.97 -2.20
CA ALA A 40 -7.01 -12.90 -3.66
C ALA A 40 -7.51 -11.55 -4.18
N ASN A 41 -8.58 -11.02 -3.60
CA ASN A 41 -9.07 -9.68 -3.94
C ASN A 41 -8.08 -8.60 -3.54
N PHE A 42 -7.49 -8.66 -2.35
CA PHE A 42 -6.44 -7.73 -1.95
C PHE A 42 -5.29 -7.67 -2.96
N GLU A 43 -4.77 -8.83 -3.36
CA GLU A 43 -3.70 -8.91 -4.37
C GLU A 43 -4.16 -8.40 -5.74
N GLY A 44 -5.38 -8.71 -6.15
CA GLY A 44 -5.97 -8.23 -7.39
C GLY A 44 -6.07 -6.70 -7.44
N GLU A 45 -6.59 -6.09 -6.40
CA GLU A 45 -6.69 -4.63 -6.29
C GLU A 45 -5.31 -3.95 -6.32
N CYS A 46 -4.34 -4.48 -5.59
CA CYS A 46 -2.96 -3.96 -5.62
C CYS A 46 -2.35 -4.06 -7.04
N THR A 47 -2.64 -5.13 -7.76
CA THR A 47 -2.18 -5.33 -9.13
C THR A 47 -2.83 -4.31 -10.08
N GLU A 48 -4.12 -4.08 -9.94
CA GLU A 48 -4.86 -3.13 -10.78
C GLU A 48 -4.38 -1.69 -10.59
N VAL A 49 -3.95 -1.28 -9.42
CA VAL A 49 -3.33 0.04 -9.19
C VAL A 49 -2.15 0.27 -10.14
N GLY A 50 -1.19 -0.64 -10.16
CA GLY A 50 -0.02 -0.52 -11.03
C GLY A 50 -0.37 -0.66 -12.52
N MET A 51 -1.27 -1.57 -12.83
CA MET A 51 -1.76 -1.81 -14.19
C MET A 51 -2.43 -0.57 -14.78
N TYR A 52 -3.36 0.05 -14.07
CA TYR A 52 -4.08 1.23 -14.55
C TYR A 52 -3.18 2.45 -14.67
N LEU A 53 -2.23 2.64 -13.75
CA LEU A 53 -1.23 3.72 -13.90
C LEU A 53 -0.35 3.52 -15.13
N ALA A 54 0.04 2.28 -15.43
CA ALA A 54 0.80 1.99 -16.65
C ALA A 54 -0.04 2.22 -17.92
N MET A 55 -1.31 1.80 -17.93
CA MET A 55 -2.24 2.06 -19.03
C MET A 55 -2.51 3.55 -19.22
N ALA A 56 -2.59 4.33 -18.14
CA ALA A 56 -2.71 5.78 -18.21
C ALA A 56 -1.52 6.41 -18.95
N ARG A 57 -0.30 5.96 -18.65
CA ARG A 57 0.92 6.44 -19.35
C ARG A 57 0.87 6.15 -20.85
N VAL A 58 0.40 4.98 -21.25
CA VAL A 58 0.20 4.64 -22.67
C VAL A 58 -0.81 5.58 -23.31
N ALA A 59 -1.98 5.76 -22.69
CA ALA A 59 -3.02 6.64 -23.19
C ALA A 59 -2.54 8.08 -23.38
N HIS A 60 -1.80 8.62 -22.42
CA HIS A 60 -1.22 9.96 -22.54
C HIS A 60 -0.21 10.06 -23.70
N ARG A 61 0.65 9.07 -23.86
CA ARG A 61 1.61 9.06 -24.99
C ARG A 61 0.94 8.95 -26.35
N GLU A 62 -0.18 8.25 -26.43
CA GLU A 62 -0.96 8.12 -27.68
C GLU A 62 -1.86 9.32 -27.96
N GLY A 63 -1.98 10.27 -27.02
CA GLY A 63 -2.81 11.46 -27.19
C GLY A 63 -4.27 11.28 -26.79
N TYR A 64 -4.57 10.36 -25.88
CA TYR A 64 -5.89 10.14 -25.31
C TYR A 64 -5.96 10.58 -23.83
N PRO A 65 -5.85 11.89 -23.53
CA PRO A 65 -5.74 12.36 -22.14
C PRO A 65 -6.98 12.04 -21.30
N GLU A 66 -8.16 12.05 -21.88
CA GLU A 66 -9.41 11.68 -21.17
C GLU A 66 -9.37 10.23 -20.67
N VAL A 67 -8.87 9.31 -21.50
CA VAL A 67 -8.69 7.90 -21.11
C VAL A 67 -7.62 7.77 -20.03
N GLY A 68 -6.49 8.46 -20.19
CA GLY A 68 -5.42 8.47 -19.21
C GLY A 68 -5.87 8.97 -17.84
N LEU A 69 -6.61 10.08 -17.79
CA LEU A 69 -7.15 10.64 -16.56
C LEU A 69 -8.13 9.70 -15.87
N TYR A 70 -8.94 8.98 -16.63
CA TYR A 70 -9.87 8.02 -16.05
C TYR A 70 -9.14 6.80 -15.46
N TYR A 71 -8.11 6.29 -16.14
CA TYR A 71 -7.26 5.23 -15.57
C TYR A 71 -6.59 5.67 -14.26
N GLU A 72 -6.09 6.89 -14.18
CA GLU A 72 -5.51 7.42 -12.94
C GLU A 72 -6.53 7.48 -11.81
N LYS A 73 -7.75 7.92 -12.12
CA LYS A 73 -8.87 7.93 -11.15
C LYS A 73 -9.22 6.52 -10.69
N ALA A 74 -9.37 5.58 -11.63
CA ALA A 74 -9.66 4.18 -11.31
C ALA A 74 -8.55 3.57 -10.44
N ALA A 75 -7.29 3.85 -10.73
CA ALA A 75 -6.17 3.37 -9.91
C ALA A 75 -6.28 3.81 -8.44
N TRP A 76 -6.72 5.03 -8.17
CA TRP A 76 -6.97 5.51 -6.81
C TRP A 76 -8.15 4.79 -6.15
N GLU A 77 -9.22 4.51 -6.90
CA GLU A 77 -10.37 3.75 -6.40
C GLU A 77 -9.95 2.32 -6.03
N GLU A 78 -9.13 1.67 -6.86
CA GLU A 78 -8.59 0.34 -6.55
C GLU A 78 -7.62 0.36 -5.35
N ALA A 79 -6.85 1.45 -5.18
CA ALA A 79 -6.02 1.62 -3.98
C ALA A 79 -6.85 1.68 -2.70
N GLU A 80 -8.01 2.36 -2.74
CA GLU A 80 -8.97 2.40 -1.62
C GLU A 80 -9.59 1.02 -1.35
N HIS A 81 -9.93 0.27 -2.40
CA HIS A 81 -10.42 -1.10 -2.25
C HIS A 81 -9.34 -1.99 -1.60
N ALA A 82 -8.10 -1.91 -2.06
CA ALA A 82 -6.98 -2.66 -1.48
C ALA A 82 -6.79 -2.31 0.00
N ALA A 83 -6.87 -1.03 0.37
CA ALA A 83 -6.77 -0.59 1.76
C ALA A 83 -7.87 -1.21 2.63
N LYS A 84 -9.10 -1.25 2.14
CA LYS A 84 -10.24 -1.85 2.85
C LYS A 84 -10.07 -3.36 3.04
N PHE A 85 -9.62 -4.08 2.01
CA PHE A 85 -9.30 -5.51 2.14
C PHE A 85 -8.16 -5.74 3.14
N ALA A 86 -7.13 -4.89 3.13
CA ALA A 86 -6.03 -4.97 4.10
C ALA A 86 -6.52 -4.79 5.54
N GLU A 87 -7.42 -3.84 5.78
CA GLU A 87 -8.05 -3.63 7.09
C GLU A 87 -8.90 -4.81 7.52
N LEU A 88 -9.74 -5.36 6.64
CA LEU A 88 -10.55 -6.55 6.94
C LEU A 88 -9.68 -7.73 7.35
N LEU A 89 -8.57 -7.96 6.64
CA LEU A 89 -7.66 -9.08 6.87
C LEU A 89 -6.80 -8.89 8.12
N GLY A 90 -6.27 -7.69 8.37
CA GLY A 90 -5.35 -7.43 9.47
C GLY A 90 -4.04 -8.22 9.40
N GLU A 91 -3.61 -8.60 8.19
CA GLU A 91 -2.40 -9.40 7.96
C GLU A 91 -1.19 -8.53 7.59
N VAL A 92 -1.39 -7.46 6.84
CA VAL A 92 -0.33 -6.54 6.38
C VAL A 92 -0.33 -5.20 7.10
N VAL A 93 -1.34 -4.95 7.90
CA VAL A 93 -1.53 -3.73 8.68
C VAL A 93 -1.98 -4.08 10.09
N THR A 94 -1.53 -3.29 11.06
CA THR A 94 -1.97 -3.40 12.46
C THR A 94 -2.64 -2.10 12.89
N ASP A 95 -3.31 -2.09 14.02
CA ASP A 95 -3.90 -0.91 14.66
C ASP A 95 -2.88 0.00 15.37
N SER A 96 -1.60 -0.31 15.26
CA SER A 96 -0.49 0.43 15.87
C SER A 96 0.42 1.07 14.82
N THR A 97 0.43 2.40 14.75
CA THR A 97 1.35 3.14 13.89
C THR A 97 2.82 2.81 14.19
N LYS A 98 3.17 2.66 15.47
CA LYS A 98 4.51 2.25 15.88
C LYS A 98 4.90 0.92 15.23
N LYS A 99 4.05 -0.07 15.37
CA LYS A 99 4.29 -1.41 14.83
C LYS A 99 4.31 -1.42 13.30
N ASN A 100 3.42 -0.69 12.66
CA ASN A 100 3.41 -0.56 11.20
C ASN A 100 4.72 0.06 10.69
N LEU A 101 5.26 1.09 11.36
CA LEU A 101 6.55 1.66 11.01
C LEU A 101 7.69 0.65 11.16
N GLU A 102 7.73 -0.09 12.27
CA GLU A 102 8.74 -1.13 12.51
C GLU A 102 8.77 -2.17 11.38
N LEU A 103 7.59 -2.68 11.00
CA LEU A 103 7.46 -3.65 9.92
C LEU A 103 7.93 -3.10 8.56
N ARG A 104 7.63 -1.83 8.29
CA ARG A 104 8.01 -1.23 7.01
C ARG A 104 9.49 -0.88 6.93
N ILE A 105 10.12 -0.45 8.01
CA ILE A 105 11.57 -0.19 8.05
C ILE A 105 12.34 -1.44 7.58
N ASP A 106 12.02 -2.59 8.15
CA ASP A 106 12.67 -3.86 7.78
C ASP A 106 12.35 -4.28 6.35
N ALA A 107 11.08 -4.14 5.94
CA ALA A 107 10.64 -4.49 4.60
C ALA A 107 11.30 -3.62 3.52
N GLU A 108 11.43 -2.30 3.74
CA GLU A 108 12.10 -1.39 2.80
C GLU A 108 13.60 -1.70 2.66
N ASN A 109 14.26 -2.09 3.75
CA ASN A 109 15.65 -2.55 3.69
C ASN A 109 15.80 -3.81 2.82
N GLY A 110 14.91 -4.78 2.99
CA GLY A 110 14.89 -5.99 2.16
C GLY A 110 14.58 -5.68 0.69
N ALA A 111 13.61 -4.82 0.44
CA ALA A 111 13.24 -4.38 -0.91
C ALA A 111 14.39 -3.64 -1.60
N THR A 112 15.13 -2.80 -0.87
CA THR A 112 16.33 -2.11 -1.38
C THR A 112 17.38 -3.13 -1.81
N ALA A 113 17.71 -4.08 -0.95
CA ALA A 113 18.72 -5.10 -1.25
C ALA A 113 18.32 -5.98 -2.45
N GLY A 114 17.06 -6.40 -2.51
CA GLY A 114 16.54 -7.20 -3.63
C GLY A 114 16.59 -6.45 -4.97
N LYS A 115 16.21 -5.18 -4.99
CA LYS A 115 16.26 -4.35 -6.19
C LYS A 115 17.70 -4.05 -6.63
N VAL A 116 18.60 -3.81 -5.70
CA VAL A 116 20.04 -3.63 -6.01
C VAL A 116 20.60 -4.87 -6.66
N ASP A 117 20.31 -6.06 -6.12
CA ASP A 117 20.75 -7.34 -6.70
C ASP A 117 20.17 -7.53 -8.11
N LEU A 118 18.88 -7.31 -8.29
CA LEU A 118 18.24 -7.42 -9.62
C LEU A 118 18.86 -6.45 -10.62
N ALA A 119 19.08 -5.20 -10.24
CA ALA A 119 19.70 -4.18 -11.10
C ALA A 119 21.12 -4.61 -11.51
N LYS A 120 21.90 -5.15 -10.57
CA LYS A 120 23.25 -5.66 -10.84
C LYS A 120 23.22 -6.81 -11.87
N ARG A 121 22.37 -7.80 -11.68
CA ARG A 121 22.22 -8.92 -12.63
C ARG A 121 21.75 -8.44 -14.00
N ALA A 122 20.85 -7.46 -14.05
CA ALA A 122 20.41 -6.86 -15.31
C ALA A 122 21.57 -6.16 -16.04
N LYS A 123 22.45 -5.45 -15.31
CA LYS A 123 23.63 -4.82 -15.88
C LYS A 123 24.61 -5.84 -16.43
N GLU A 124 24.88 -6.90 -15.71
CA GLU A 124 25.74 -8.01 -16.15
C GLU A 124 25.19 -8.69 -17.42
N ALA A 125 23.87 -8.71 -17.59
CA ALA A 125 23.19 -9.23 -18.77
C ALA A 125 23.04 -8.21 -19.93
N ASN A 126 23.61 -7.01 -19.81
CA ASN A 126 23.47 -5.91 -20.77
C ASN A 126 22.02 -5.42 -20.97
N LEU A 127 21.19 -5.50 -19.93
CA LEU A 127 19.78 -5.05 -19.93
C LEU A 127 19.69 -3.66 -19.27
N ASP A 128 20.23 -2.64 -19.93
CA ASP A 128 20.37 -1.30 -19.34
C ASP A 128 19.05 -0.66 -18.95
N ALA A 129 18.00 -0.81 -19.74
CA ALA A 129 16.68 -0.26 -19.40
C ALA A 129 16.11 -0.87 -18.09
N ILE A 130 16.29 -2.15 -17.87
CA ILE A 130 15.89 -2.82 -16.64
C ILE A 130 16.77 -2.36 -15.48
N HIS A 131 18.08 -2.34 -15.67
CA HIS A 131 19.03 -1.85 -14.67
C HIS A 131 18.67 -0.44 -14.19
N ASP A 132 18.51 0.51 -15.11
CA ASP A 132 18.28 1.90 -14.78
C ASP A 132 16.96 2.10 -14.03
N THR A 133 15.89 1.44 -14.50
CA THR A 133 14.58 1.51 -13.86
C THR A 133 14.59 0.93 -12.45
N VAL A 134 15.14 -0.26 -12.27
CA VAL A 134 15.15 -0.95 -10.98
C VAL A 134 16.13 -0.31 -10.00
N HIS A 135 17.27 0.17 -10.48
CA HIS A 135 18.24 0.89 -9.65
C HIS A 135 17.67 2.19 -9.08
N GLU A 136 16.89 2.92 -9.86
CA GLU A 136 16.17 4.11 -9.39
C GLU A 136 15.13 3.76 -8.32
N MET A 137 14.36 2.69 -8.52
CA MET A 137 13.42 2.19 -7.51
C MET A 137 14.14 1.80 -6.21
N ALA A 138 15.32 1.18 -6.29
CA ALA A 138 16.10 0.83 -5.09
C ALA A 138 16.47 2.08 -4.26
N ARG A 139 16.72 3.21 -4.90
CA ARG A 139 16.94 4.50 -4.20
C ARG A 139 15.68 4.99 -3.49
N ASP A 140 14.52 4.82 -4.11
CA ASP A 140 13.25 5.18 -3.49
C ASP A 140 12.98 4.32 -2.25
N GLU A 141 13.19 3.00 -2.33
CA GLU A 141 13.03 2.11 -1.18
C GLU A 141 13.97 2.48 -0.03
N ALA A 142 15.22 2.79 -0.34
CA ALA A 142 16.19 3.24 0.67
C ALA A 142 15.74 4.56 1.34
N ARG A 143 15.18 5.49 0.57
CA ARG A 143 14.62 6.74 1.09
C ARG A 143 13.39 6.47 1.96
N HIS A 144 12.46 5.60 1.54
CA HIS A 144 11.30 5.21 2.32
C HIS A 144 11.74 4.64 3.68
N GLY A 145 12.68 3.71 3.70
CA GLY A 145 13.18 3.13 4.94
C GLY A 145 13.79 4.15 5.89
N LYS A 146 14.56 5.11 5.37
CA LYS A 146 15.15 6.21 6.17
C LYS A 146 14.09 7.15 6.73
N VAL A 147 13.08 7.49 5.94
CA VAL A 147 11.98 8.36 6.39
C VAL A 147 11.16 7.66 7.47
N PHE A 148 10.80 6.39 7.28
CA PHE A 148 10.08 5.63 8.28
C PHE A 148 10.87 5.50 9.59
N LEU A 149 12.18 5.26 9.52
CA LEU A 149 13.04 5.23 10.70
C LEU A 149 13.09 6.59 11.41
N GLY A 150 13.20 7.67 10.65
CA GLY A 150 13.20 9.04 11.19
C GLY A 150 11.90 9.37 11.91
N LEU A 151 10.76 8.99 11.34
CA LEU A 151 9.44 9.16 11.95
C LEU A 151 9.29 8.30 13.21
N TYR A 152 9.74 7.05 13.15
CA TYR A 152 9.75 6.17 14.31
C TYR A 152 10.56 6.77 15.48
N ASN A 153 11.77 7.24 15.19
CA ASN A 153 12.63 7.85 16.20
C ASN A 153 12.03 9.13 16.80
N ARG A 154 11.33 9.90 15.98
CA ARG A 154 10.70 11.15 16.41
C ARG A 154 9.53 10.94 17.37
N TYR A 155 8.70 9.93 17.14
CA TYR A 155 7.45 9.76 17.88
C TYR A 155 7.44 8.61 18.89
N PHE A 156 8.33 7.64 18.75
CA PHE A 156 8.27 6.38 19.50
C PHE A 156 9.59 6.00 20.21
N LYS A 157 10.58 6.89 20.19
CA LYS A 157 11.86 6.64 20.86
C LYS A 157 12.10 7.60 22.01
#